data_539c7e031f779055459d3f4859af26eb
#
_entry.id   539c7e031f779055459d3f4859af26eb
#
_cell.length_a   1.000
_cell.length_b   1.000
_cell.length_c   1.000
_cell.angle_alpha   90.00
_cell.angle_beta   90.00
_cell.angle_gamma   90.00
#
_symmetry.space_group_name_H-M   'P 1'
#
loop_
_entity.id
_entity.type
_entity.pdbx_description
1 polymer ?
#
loop_
_entity_poly.entity_id
_entity_poly.type
_entity_poly.pdbx_seq_one_letter_code
_entity_poly.pdbx_strand_id
1 'polypeptide(L)'
;MEETAGRLSPLDRGFLYGDGVFETLRSYNKKPFQLEDHVTRLSHSARYFDIPFRYTTQQIRPLIEQLLTLNDCRDAYIRMTLSRGFGTHGLIPADTCTPTFVIHAKPFVDYSASSYKTGISLITSGLRRSTTCPISSHKTLNYLTNYLIKKEAVEKGVHDAIILNTN
;
A
#
# COMPACT_ATOMS: atom_id res chain seq x y z
N MET A 1 -11.12 15.73 -3.51
CA MET A 1 -10.38 16.02 -4.75
C MET A 1 -10.63 14.86 -5.69
N GLU A 2 -11.01 15.10 -6.92
CA GLU A 2 -11.12 14.07 -7.95
C GLU A 2 -9.75 13.46 -8.25
N GLU A 3 -9.73 12.18 -8.63
CA GLU A 3 -8.48 11.44 -8.91
C GLU A 3 -7.64 12.14 -10.00
N THR A 4 -8.29 12.64 -11.03
CA THR A 4 -7.64 13.35 -12.15
C THR A 4 -7.06 14.71 -11.78
N ALA A 5 -7.52 15.32 -10.68
CA ALA A 5 -7.01 16.57 -10.15
C ALA A 5 -5.88 16.42 -9.12
N GLY A 6 -5.58 15.16 -8.72
CA GLY A 6 -4.49 14.85 -7.81
C GLY A 6 -3.14 15.14 -8.45
N ARG A 7 -2.29 15.94 -7.77
CA ARG A 7 -0.94 16.26 -8.25
C ARG A 7 0.08 15.94 -7.16
N LEU A 8 1.13 15.26 -7.56
CA LEU A 8 2.31 15.03 -6.72
C LEU A 8 3.50 15.72 -7.37
N SER A 9 4.43 16.18 -6.55
CA SER A 9 5.69 16.71 -7.06
C SER A 9 6.47 15.61 -7.78
N PRO A 10 7.04 15.85 -8.97
CA PRO A 10 7.95 14.91 -9.61
C PRO A 10 9.22 14.69 -8.77
N LEU A 11 9.49 15.54 -7.79
CA LEU A 11 10.59 15.43 -6.85
C LEU A 11 10.18 14.78 -5.53
N ASP A 12 8.95 14.20 -5.45
CA ASP A 12 8.56 13.39 -4.30
C ASP A 12 9.44 12.14 -4.20
N ARG A 13 10.03 11.91 -3.04
CA ARG A 13 10.98 10.81 -2.82
C ARG A 13 10.33 9.43 -2.95
N GLY A 14 9.03 9.33 -2.71
CA GLY A 14 8.27 8.11 -2.99
C GLY A 14 8.26 7.79 -4.48
N PHE A 15 8.18 8.81 -5.35
CA PHE A 15 8.25 8.65 -6.80
C PHE A 15 9.69 8.38 -7.27
N LEU A 16 10.69 9.11 -6.75
CA LEU A 16 12.09 9.00 -7.19
C LEU A 16 12.78 7.72 -6.70
N TYR A 17 12.53 7.29 -5.46
CA TYR A 17 13.32 6.25 -4.78
C TYR A 17 12.47 5.13 -4.18
N GLY A 18 11.15 5.21 -4.27
CA GLY A 18 10.27 4.33 -3.50
C GLY A 18 10.35 4.56 -1.99
N ASP A 19 10.79 5.77 -1.57
CA ASP A 19 10.99 6.15 -0.17
C ASP A 19 9.63 6.46 0.48
N GLY A 20 8.97 5.39 0.93
CA GLY A 20 7.65 5.47 1.52
C GLY A 20 7.07 4.11 1.87
N VAL A 21 5.96 4.15 2.56
CA VAL A 21 5.20 3.00 3.05
C VAL A 21 3.72 3.14 2.72
N PHE A 22 2.98 2.04 2.71
CA PHE A 22 1.56 2.11 2.44
C PHE A 22 0.77 1.03 3.16
N GLU A 23 -0.54 1.23 3.27
CA GLU A 23 -1.50 0.25 3.72
C GLU A 23 -2.64 0.10 2.74
N THR A 24 -3.25 -1.08 2.75
CA THR A 24 -4.48 -1.35 2.00
C THR A 24 -5.46 -2.06 2.90
N LEU A 25 -6.69 -1.57 2.90
CA LEU A 25 -7.78 -2.16 3.65
C LEU A 25 -9.07 -2.14 2.82
N ARG A 26 -10.03 -2.94 3.24
CA ARG A 26 -11.38 -2.97 2.67
C ARG A 26 -12.36 -2.25 3.57
N SER A 27 -13.41 -1.64 3.01
CA SER A 27 -14.60 -1.28 3.75
C SER A 27 -15.73 -2.28 3.50
N TYR A 28 -16.61 -2.41 4.48
CA TYR A 28 -17.88 -3.12 4.40
C TYR A 28 -18.98 -2.17 4.83
N ASN A 29 -19.98 -1.94 4.00
CA ASN A 29 -21.07 -1.00 4.29
C ASN A 29 -20.54 0.38 4.73
N LYS A 30 -19.59 0.94 3.99
CA LYS A 30 -18.90 2.22 4.27
C LYS A 30 -18.08 2.24 5.56
N LYS A 31 -17.89 1.10 6.24
CA LYS A 31 -17.07 1.01 7.45
C LYS A 31 -15.71 0.40 7.13
N PRO A 32 -14.59 1.13 7.31
CA PRO A 32 -13.25 0.59 7.10
C PRO A 32 -12.98 -0.53 8.11
N PHE A 33 -12.54 -1.69 7.59
CA PHE A 33 -12.27 -2.87 8.40
C PHE A 33 -10.88 -2.78 9.04
N GLN A 34 -10.78 -3.03 10.35
CA GLN A 34 -9.53 -3.05 11.12
C GLN A 34 -8.64 -1.81 10.91
N LEU A 35 -9.26 -0.62 10.83
CA LEU A 35 -8.54 0.63 10.55
C LEU A 35 -7.42 0.90 11.56
N GLU A 36 -7.65 0.61 12.85
CA GLU A 36 -6.69 0.80 13.93
C GLU A 36 -5.40 0.00 13.68
N ASP A 37 -5.53 -1.27 13.32
CA ASP A 37 -4.38 -2.15 13.06
C ASP A 37 -3.59 -1.70 11.84
N HIS A 38 -4.30 -1.27 10.78
CA HIS A 38 -3.65 -0.73 9.57
C HIS A 38 -2.91 0.58 9.87
N VAL A 39 -3.49 1.50 10.63
CA VAL A 39 -2.82 2.76 11.01
C VAL A 39 -1.64 2.50 11.94
N THR A 40 -1.77 1.58 12.87
CA THR A 40 -0.67 1.16 13.77
C THR A 40 0.49 0.58 12.97
N ARG A 41 0.23 -0.32 12.01
CA ARG A 41 1.27 -0.91 11.16
C ARG A 41 1.92 0.12 10.24
N LEU A 42 1.14 1.04 9.66
CA LEU A 42 1.66 2.16 8.87
C LEU A 42 2.60 3.04 9.71
N SER A 43 2.17 3.41 10.91
CA SER A 43 2.96 4.22 11.85
C SER A 43 4.25 3.52 12.28
N HIS A 44 4.17 2.21 12.57
CA HIS A 44 5.35 1.40 12.92
C HIS A 44 6.36 1.37 11.76
N SER A 45 5.89 1.14 10.52
CA SER A 45 6.75 1.12 9.35
C SER A 45 7.34 2.51 9.04
N ALA A 46 6.54 3.57 9.17
CA ALA A 46 6.98 4.94 8.99
C ALA A 46 8.10 5.30 9.98
N ARG A 47 7.93 4.93 11.26
CA ARG A 47 8.93 5.15 12.32
C ARG A 47 10.23 4.42 12.03
N TYR A 48 10.16 3.16 11.56
CA TYR A 48 11.36 2.37 11.23
C TYR A 48 12.24 3.05 10.16
N PHE A 49 11.59 3.74 9.20
CA PHE A 49 12.28 4.47 8.13
C PHE A 49 12.43 5.98 8.41
N ASP A 50 12.20 6.44 9.62
CA ASP A 50 12.25 7.85 10.01
C ASP A 50 11.40 8.76 9.10
N ILE A 51 10.23 8.28 8.65
CA ILE A 51 9.26 9.08 7.90
C ILE A 51 8.26 9.69 8.88
N PRO A 52 8.18 11.02 9.02
CA PRO A 52 7.24 11.63 9.94
C PRO A 52 5.79 11.29 9.58
N PHE A 53 5.06 10.67 10.51
CA PHE A 53 3.64 10.39 10.37
C PHE A 53 2.90 10.93 11.59
N ARG A 54 2.02 11.92 11.38
CA ARG A 54 1.41 12.71 12.46
C ARG A 54 -0.10 12.48 12.61
N TYR A 55 -0.68 11.56 11.83
CA TYR A 55 -2.12 11.30 11.86
C TYR A 55 -2.46 10.18 12.83
N THR A 56 -3.51 10.39 13.59
CA THR A 56 -4.13 9.36 14.45
C THR A 56 -5.28 8.66 13.70
N THR A 57 -5.70 7.48 14.17
CA THR A 57 -6.86 6.79 13.63
C THR A 57 -8.13 7.64 13.70
N GLN A 58 -8.29 8.42 14.79
CA GLN A 58 -9.44 9.32 14.97
C GLN A 58 -9.48 10.43 13.91
N GLN A 59 -8.33 10.88 13.42
CA GLN A 59 -8.25 11.87 12.34
C GLN A 59 -8.45 11.24 10.95
N ILE A 60 -7.97 10.02 10.75
CA ILE A 60 -8.05 9.31 9.45
C ILE A 60 -9.46 8.78 9.18
N ARG A 61 -10.15 8.26 10.20
CA ARG A 61 -11.48 7.67 10.05
C ARG A 61 -12.49 8.59 9.33
N PRO A 62 -12.72 9.83 9.79
CA PRO A 62 -13.69 10.71 9.12
C PRO A 62 -13.28 11.07 7.69
N LEU A 63 -11.98 11.14 7.38
CA LEU A 63 -11.50 11.39 6.01
C LEU A 63 -11.84 10.21 5.08
N ILE A 64 -11.68 8.98 5.55
CA ILE A 64 -12.07 7.79 4.80
C ILE A 64 -13.60 7.74 4.60
N GLU A 65 -14.38 7.94 5.65
CA GLU A 65 -15.84 7.91 5.60
C GLU A 65 -16.40 8.99 4.65
N GLN A 66 -15.82 10.18 4.67
CA GLN A 66 -16.14 11.24 3.72
C GLN A 66 -15.79 10.83 2.28
N LEU A 67 -14.61 10.25 2.06
CA LEU A 67 -14.17 9.80 0.76
C LEU A 67 -15.07 8.70 0.19
N LEU A 68 -15.47 7.73 1.03
CA LEU A 68 -16.41 6.67 0.64
C LEU A 68 -17.79 7.22 0.28
N THR A 69 -18.23 8.27 0.96
CA THR A 69 -19.50 8.93 0.67
C THR A 69 -19.45 9.71 -0.62
N LEU A 70 -18.40 10.50 -0.86
CA LEU A 70 -18.20 11.27 -2.09
C LEU A 70 -18.07 10.39 -3.33
N ASN A 71 -17.46 9.24 -3.20
CA ASN A 71 -17.26 8.27 -4.30
C ASN A 71 -18.44 7.28 -4.45
N ASP A 72 -19.48 7.41 -3.63
CA ASP A 72 -20.60 6.46 -3.53
C ASP A 72 -20.13 4.99 -3.42
N CYS A 73 -19.06 4.74 -2.67
CA CYS A 73 -18.50 3.41 -2.44
C CYS A 73 -19.05 2.81 -1.17
N ARG A 74 -19.89 1.76 -1.29
CA ARG A 74 -20.37 0.98 -0.15
C ARG A 74 -19.27 0.05 0.37
N ASP A 75 -18.73 -0.76 -0.53
CA ASP A 75 -17.60 -1.64 -0.30
C ASP A 75 -16.43 -1.17 -1.16
N ALA A 76 -15.33 -0.81 -0.53
CA ALA A 76 -14.22 -0.16 -1.19
C ALA A 76 -12.88 -0.83 -0.91
N TYR A 77 -12.00 -0.77 -1.89
CA TYR A 77 -10.57 -0.86 -1.70
C TYR A 77 -10.06 0.53 -1.30
N ILE A 78 -9.40 0.59 -0.15
CA ILE A 78 -8.83 1.83 0.38
C ILE A 78 -7.32 1.64 0.45
N ARG A 79 -6.57 2.62 -0.05
CA ARG A 79 -5.12 2.66 0.06
C ARG A 79 -4.68 3.94 0.75
N MET A 80 -3.89 3.81 1.80
CA MET A 80 -3.18 4.89 2.48
C MET A 80 -1.72 4.82 2.08
N THR A 81 -1.20 5.86 1.48
CA THR A 81 0.20 5.95 1.02
C THR A 81 0.88 7.11 1.70
N LEU A 82 2.00 6.84 2.33
CA LEU A 82 2.86 7.84 2.95
C LEU A 82 4.23 7.78 2.27
N SER A 83 4.64 8.85 1.60
CA SER A 83 6.02 9.03 1.16
C SER A 83 6.75 10.01 2.09
N ARG A 84 8.08 9.98 2.07
CA ARG A 84 8.87 11.02 2.74
C ARG A 84 8.61 12.40 2.13
N GLY A 85 7.98 12.44 0.96
CA GLY A 85 7.56 13.65 0.30
C GLY A 85 8.68 14.39 -0.43
N PHE A 86 8.48 15.68 -0.56
CA PHE A 86 9.40 16.58 -1.26
C PHE A 86 10.52 17.03 -0.33
N GLY A 87 11.74 17.03 -0.83
CA GLY A 87 12.93 17.48 -0.09
C GLY A 87 14.18 17.53 -0.96
N THR A 88 15.35 17.37 -0.36
CA THR A 88 16.63 17.41 -1.05
C THR A 88 16.89 16.17 -1.90
N HIS A 89 17.72 16.33 -2.94
CA HIS A 89 18.25 15.24 -3.74
C HIS A 89 19.25 14.37 -2.96
N GLY A 90 19.39 13.12 -3.41
CA GLY A 90 20.32 12.15 -2.82
C GLY A 90 19.62 11.12 -1.93
N LEU A 91 20.33 10.06 -1.57
CA LEU A 91 19.76 8.96 -0.80
C LEU A 91 19.46 9.34 0.66
N ILE A 92 20.32 10.17 1.24
CA ILE A 92 20.09 10.67 2.61
C ILE A 92 19.20 11.90 2.53
N PRO A 93 17.98 11.84 3.10
CA PRO A 93 17.08 13.00 3.10
C PRO A 93 17.60 14.09 4.05
N ALA A 94 17.28 15.35 3.75
CA ALA A 94 17.43 16.41 4.73
C ALA A 94 16.27 16.40 5.74
N ASP A 95 16.49 16.98 6.92
CA ASP A 95 15.49 17.10 7.99
C ASP A 95 14.27 17.96 7.59
N THR A 96 14.37 18.68 6.47
CA THR A 96 13.32 19.57 5.94
C THR A 96 12.32 18.90 5.01
N CYS A 97 12.39 17.58 4.80
CA CYS A 97 11.42 16.87 3.97
C CYS A 97 10.01 16.98 4.55
N THR A 98 9.04 17.32 3.69
CA THR A 98 7.62 17.38 4.05
C THR A 98 6.93 16.11 3.53
N PRO A 99 6.49 15.20 4.41
CA PRO A 99 5.85 13.96 3.99
C PRO A 99 4.56 14.22 3.19
N THR A 100 4.33 13.39 2.19
CA THR A 100 3.08 13.36 1.44
C THR A 100 2.24 12.17 1.90
N PHE A 101 1.02 12.44 2.38
CA PHE A 101 0.07 11.42 2.77
C PHE A 101 -1.15 11.46 1.87
N VAL A 102 -1.45 10.35 1.20
CA VAL A 102 -2.56 10.23 0.26
C VAL A 102 -3.46 9.06 0.67
N ILE A 103 -4.76 9.33 0.73
CA ILE A 103 -5.79 8.30 0.89
C ILE A 103 -6.56 8.21 -0.42
N HIS A 104 -6.59 7.02 -1.02
CA HIS A 104 -7.34 6.72 -2.23
C HIS A 104 -8.38 5.65 -1.93
N ALA A 105 -9.60 5.82 -2.43
CA ALA A 105 -10.66 4.83 -2.32
C ALA A 105 -11.34 4.61 -3.67
N LYS A 106 -11.60 3.35 -4.02
CA LYS A 106 -12.33 2.95 -5.21
C LYS A 106 -13.23 1.74 -4.89
N PRO A 107 -14.26 1.48 -5.70
CA PRO A 107 -15.09 0.29 -5.52
C PRO A 107 -14.23 -0.97 -5.41
N PHE A 108 -14.58 -1.84 -4.47
CA PHE A 108 -13.93 -3.13 -4.31
C PHE A 108 -14.48 -4.10 -5.36
N VAL A 109 -13.58 -4.76 -6.08
CA VAL A 109 -13.92 -5.86 -6.99
C VAL A 109 -13.59 -7.16 -6.27
N ASP A 110 -14.63 -7.93 -5.93
CA ASP A 110 -14.45 -9.20 -5.24
C ASP A 110 -14.05 -10.32 -6.22
N TYR A 111 -13.51 -11.40 -5.65
CA TYR A 111 -13.30 -12.61 -6.42
C TYR A 111 -14.65 -13.23 -6.84
N SER A 112 -14.63 -14.02 -7.89
CA SER A 112 -15.85 -14.73 -8.33
C SER A 112 -16.34 -15.69 -7.25
N ALA A 113 -17.64 -15.92 -7.19
CA ALA A 113 -18.23 -16.92 -6.28
C ALA A 113 -17.66 -18.34 -6.50
N SER A 114 -17.22 -18.66 -7.73
CA SER A 114 -16.55 -19.91 -8.06
C SER A 114 -15.19 -20.01 -7.37
N SER A 115 -14.39 -18.92 -7.34
CA SER A 115 -13.10 -18.91 -6.67
C SER A 115 -13.19 -19.22 -5.18
N TYR A 116 -14.27 -18.82 -4.51
CA TYR A 116 -14.51 -19.18 -3.11
C TYR A 116 -14.88 -20.66 -2.91
N LYS A 117 -15.45 -21.31 -3.93
CA LYS A 117 -15.83 -22.74 -3.85
C LYS A 117 -14.72 -23.68 -4.29
N THR A 118 -14.04 -23.36 -5.39
CA THR A 118 -13.03 -24.22 -6.01
C THR A 118 -11.59 -23.86 -5.64
N GLY A 119 -11.40 -22.73 -4.99
CA GLY A 119 -10.07 -22.17 -4.72
C GLY A 119 -9.44 -21.49 -5.94
N ILE A 120 -8.17 -21.13 -5.79
CA ILE A 120 -7.34 -20.53 -6.85
C ILE A 120 -6.06 -21.35 -7.03
N SER A 121 -5.55 -21.40 -8.26
CA SER A 121 -4.29 -22.06 -8.58
C SER A 121 -3.10 -21.15 -8.26
N LEU A 122 -2.05 -21.72 -7.70
CA LEU A 122 -0.83 -21.01 -7.33
C LEU A 122 0.41 -21.73 -7.87
N ILE A 123 1.49 -20.99 -8.03
CA ILE A 123 2.85 -21.55 -8.22
C ILE A 123 3.71 -21.16 -7.02
N THR A 124 4.82 -21.86 -6.85
CA THR A 124 5.93 -21.35 -6.03
C THR A 124 6.85 -20.56 -6.94
N SER A 125 7.03 -19.25 -6.66
CA SER A 125 7.90 -18.38 -7.48
C SER A 125 9.36 -18.82 -7.39
N GLY A 126 10.11 -18.63 -8.47
CA GLY A 126 11.56 -18.74 -8.49
C GLY A 126 12.28 -17.66 -7.68
N LEU A 127 11.64 -16.50 -7.50
CA LEU A 127 12.17 -15.42 -6.67
C LEU A 127 12.03 -15.74 -5.18
N ARG A 128 12.98 -15.27 -4.40
CA ARG A 128 13.04 -15.46 -2.95
C ARG A 128 13.02 -14.13 -2.23
N ARG A 129 12.51 -14.14 -0.99
CA ARG A 129 12.52 -12.95 -0.14
C ARG A 129 13.59 -13.11 0.94
N SER A 130 14.47 -12.13 1.04
CA SER A 130 15.49 -12.12 2.09
C SER A 130 14.83 -11.87 3.46
N THR A 131 15.19 -12.73 4.43
CA THR A 131 14.76 -12.60 5.84
C THR A 131 15.55 -11.52 6.58
N THR A 132 16.73 -11.15 6.07
CA THR A 132 17.60 -10.14 6.68
C THR A 132 17.39 -8.74 6.08
N CYS A 133 16.62 -8.62 5.00
CA CYS A 133 16.33 -7.32 4.39
C CYS A 133 15.16 -6.64 5.09
N PRO A 134 15.36 -5.49 5.75
CA PRO A 134 14.29 -4.77 6.46
C PRO A 134 13.10 -4.40 5.55
N ILE A 135 13.36 -4.10 4.28
CA ILE A 135 12.31 -3.78 3.30
C ILE A 135 11.31 -4.94 3.17
N SER A 136 11.77 -6.19 3.35
CA SER A 136 10.91 -7.39 3.29
C SER A 136 9.93 -7.48 4.46
N SER A 137 10.25 -6.86 5.60
CA SER A 137 9.43 -6.89 6.82
C SER A 137 8.42 -5.75 6.90
N HIS A 138 8.51 -4.78 5.97
CA HIS A 138 7.64 -3.60 5.93
C HIS A 138 6.88 -3.51 4.62
N LYS A 139 5.74 -2.84 4.66
CA LYS A 139 4.91 -2.60 3.47
C LYS A 139 5.34 -1.29 2.78
N THR A 140 6.49 -1.36 2.07
CA THR A 140 7.14 -0.22 1.42
C THR A 140 6.64 0.00 0.00
N LEU A 141 6.96 1.14 -0.61
CA LEU A 141 6.65 1.45 -2.00
C LEU A 141 7.54 0.68 -3.01
N ASN A 142 8.52 -0.08 -2.55
CA ASN A 142 9.41 -0.90 -3.39
C ASN A 142 8.73 -2.21 -3.81
N TYR A 143 7.78 -2.12 -4.74
CA TYR A 143 6.85 -3.21 -5.08
C TYR A 143 7.15 -3.94 -6.39
N LEU A 144 8.26 -3.62 -7.08
CA LEU A 144 8.62 -4.25 -8.36
C LEU A 144 8.84 -5.75 -8.25
N THR A 145 9.44 -6.24 -7.16
CA THR A 145 9.58 -7.69 -6.93
C THR A 145 8.21 -8.37 -6.86
N ASN A 146 7.24 -7.79 -6.17
CA ASN A 146 5.88 -8.33 -6.11
C ASN A 146 5.20 -8.32 -7.49
N TYR A 147 5.46 -7.30 -8.31
CA TYR A 147 5.00 -7.27 -9.71
C TYR A 147 5.60 -8.41 -10.53
N LEU A 148 6.90 -8.65 -10.45
CA LEU A 148 7.57 -9.72 -11.19
C LEU A 148 7.05 -11.10 -10.80
N ILE A 149 6.79 -11.33 -9.51
CA ILE A 149 6.21 -12.57 -8.99
C ILE A 149 4.79 -12.77 -9.52
N LYS A 150 3.99 -11.72 -9.51
CA LYS A 150 2.62 -11.78 -10.07
C LYS A 150 2.64 -12.00 -11.58
N LYS A 151 3.57 -11.36 -12.29
CA LYS A 151 3.78 -11.56 -13.72
C LYS A 151 4.13 -13.02 -14.03
N GLU A 152 5.06 -13.63 -13.27
CA GLU A 152 5.40 -15.05 -13.41
C GLU A 152 4.17 -15.96 -13.28
N ALA A 153 3.29 -15.71 -12.30
CA ALA A 153 2.06 -16.46 -12.12
C ALA A 153 1.13 -16.32 -13.32
N VAL A 154 0.94 -15.11 -13.83
CA VAL A 154 0.09 -14.83 -15.00
C VAL A 154 0.63 -15.51 -16.25
N GLU A 155 1.93 -15.47 -16.50
CA GLU A 155 2.59 -16.12 -17.66
C GLU A 155 2.44 -17.64 -17.62
N LYS A 156 2.34 -18.22 -16.42
CA LYS A 156 2.06 -19.66 -16.22
C LYS A 156 0.56 -20.02 -16.16
N GLY A 157 -0.32 -19.06 -16.41
CA GLY A 157 -1.77 -19.28 -16.45
C GLY A 157 -2.40 -19.57 -15.08
N VAL A 158 -1.78 -19.15 -13.98
CA VAL A 158 -2.29 -19.33 -12.61
C VAL A 158 -2.63 -18.01 -11.94
N HIS A 159 -3.38 -18.08 -10.85
CA HIS A 159 -3.95 -16.91 -10.21
C HIS A 159 -2.92 -16.08 -9.42
N ASP A 160 -1.99 -16.73 -8.71
CA ASP A 160 -1.00 -16.04 -7.88
C ASP A 160 0.21 -16.93 -7.59
N ALA A 161 1.17 -16.45 -6.78
CA ALA A 161 2.36 -17.19 -6.44
C ALA A 161 2.67 -17.13 -4.94
N ILE A 162 3.20 -18.24 -4.44
CA ILE A 162 3.81 -18.34 -3.10
C ILE A 162 5.27 -17.92 -3.22
N ILE A 163 5.71 -17.09 -2.29
CA ILE A 163 7.09 -16.61 -2.20
C ILE A 163 7.73 -17.26 -0.99
N LEU A 164 8.84 -17.94 -1.20
CA LEU A 164 9.62 -18.51 -0.11
C LEU A 164 10.75 -17.55 0.31
N ASN A 165 11.24 -17.74 1.54
CA ASN A 165 12.41 -17.03 2.03
C ASN A 165 13.72 -17.63 1.47
N THR A 166 14.85 -16.94 1.68
CA THR A 166 16.19 -17.36 1.23
C THR A 166 16.83 -18.43 2.09
N ASN A 167 16.27 -18.77 3.22
CA ASN A 167 16.75 -19.80 4.17
C ASN A 167 15.77 -20.96 4.29
#